data_fa6554e1a72a56e52626155820ea0840
#
_entry.id   fa6554e1a72a56e52626155820ea0840
#
_cell.length_a   1.000
_cell.length_b   1.000
_cell.length_c   1.000
_cell.angle_alpha   90.00
_cell.angle_beta   90.00
_cell.angle_gamma   90.00
#
_symmetry.space_group_name_H-M   'P 1'
#
loop_
_entity.id
_entity.type
_entity.pdbx_description
1 polymer ?
#
loop_
_entity_poly.entity_id
_entity_poly.type
_entity_poly.pdbx_seq_one_letter_code
_entity_poly.pdbx_strand_id
1 'polypeptide(L)'
;INEVENKYNIEKELLLSLMGIETNYGTYVGKMDILSSLSTLSFDKRRSQFFTNELLILLRLIETNQIDYKTLYGSWAGAFGFFQFMPSTIKNHAIDFDQDDYIDLKNPNDAYASAANYLNNIGWKKKSHCFYKINLKENNPPEYLNTSAKKLVNKRKLRDFKKFIIDYNNLNFIDDNLDVAIITPDKDIIPDANNLNPAYIVFDNYEKILKWNRSLRFALAVCTLKDRIKHEL
;
A
#
# COMPACT_ATOMS: atom_id res chain seq x y z
N ILE A 1 0.47 -6.61 -18.66
CA ILE A 1 -0.30 -6.58 -17.41
C ILE A 1 -1.28 -7.76 -17.30
N ASN A 2 -1.97 -8.16 -18.38
CA ASN A 2 -2.93 -9.28 -18.37
C ASN A 2 -2.25 -10.62 -18.01
N GLU A 3 -1.04 -10.86 -18.50
CA GLU A 3 -0.26 -12.05 -18.17
C GLU A 3 0.12 -12.07 -16.68
N VAL A 4 0.55 -10.92 -16.13
CA VAL A 4 0.86 -10.75 -14.71
C VAL A 4 -0.39 -10.98 -13.85
N GLU A 5 -1.54 -10.43 -14.23
CA GLU A 5 -2.82 -10.64 -13.55
C GLU A 5 -3.15 -12.14 -13.45
N ASN A 6 -3.00 -12.88 -14.54
CA ASN A 6 -3.30 -14.31 -14.59
C ASN A 6 -2.30 -15.12 -13.76
N LYS A 7 -1.00 -14.80 -13.84
CA LYS A 7 0.07 -15.53 -13.15
C LYS A 7 0.01 -15.36 -11.64
N TYR A 8 -0.23 -14.13 -11.15
CA TYR A 8 -0.19 -13.80 -9.72
C TYR A 8 -1.58 -13.71 -9.08
N ASN A 9 -2.65 -13.79 -9.86
CA ASN A 9 -4.04 -13.64 -9.39
C ASN A 9 -4.28 -12.30 -8.66
N ILE A 10 -3.69 -11.23 -9.19
CA ILE A 10 -3.84 -9.84 -8.72
C ILE A 10 -4.51 -9.04 -9.83
N GLU A 11 -5.62 -8.35 -9.51
CA GLU A 11 -6.35 -7.57 -10.51
C GLU A 11 -5.51 -6.41 -11.07
N LYS A 12 -5.54 -6.25 -12.39
CA LYS A 12 -4.81 -5.19 -13.10
C LYS A 12 -5.21 -3.78 -12.64
N GLU A 13 -6.46 -3.59 -12.23
CA GLU A 13 -6.98 -2.34 -11.71
C GLU A 13 -6.26 -1.91 -10.42
N LEU A 14 -5.88 -2.88 -9.56
CA LEU A 14 -5.08 -2.60 -8.37
C LEU A 14 -3.66 -2.17 -8.74
N LEU A 15 -3.03 -2.88 -9.67
CA LEU A 15 -1.68 -2.54 -10.13
C LEU A 15 -1.65 -1.15 -10.78
N LEU A 16 -2.64 -0.85 -11.64
CA LEU A 16 -2.78 0.47 -12.24
C LEU A 16 -3.01 1.56 -11.20
N SER A 17 -3.84 1.30 -10.17
CA SER A 17 -4.10 2.29 -9.13
C SER A 17 -2.87 2.58 -8.27
N LEU A 18 -2.10 1.56 -7.91
CA LEU A 18 -0.83 1.73 -7.20
C LEU A 18 0.17 2.54 -8.03
N MET A 19 0.40 2.16 -9.29
CA MET A 19 1.31 2.88 -10.18
C MET A 19 0.85 4.33 -10.41
N GLY A 20 -0.46 4.55 -10.54
CA GLY A 20 -1.03 5.88 -10.68
C GLY A 20 -0.74 6.77 -9.48
N ILE A 21 -0.92 6.26 -8.26
CA ILE A 21 -0.70 7.03 -7.02
C ILE A 21 0.78 7.21 -6.71
N GLU A 22 1.61 6.19 -6.91
CA GLU A 22 3.05 6.25 -6.60
C GLU A 22 3.81 7.17 -7.57
N THR A 23 3.54 7.06 -8.87
CA THR A 23 4.39 7.69 -9.89
C THR A 23 3.63 8.37 -11.03
N ASN A 24 2.32 8.58 -10.87
CA ASN A 24 1.49 9.10 -11.96
C ASN A 24 1.71 8.30 -13.27
N TYR A 25 1.52 6.98 -13.17
CA TYR A 25 1.71 6.03 -14.27
C TYR A 25 3.13 6.05 -14.87
N GLY A 26 4.15 6.14 -14.01
CA GLY A 26 5.55 6.12 -14.39
C GLY A 26 6.09 7.45 -14.91
N THR A 27 5.29 8.51 -14.97
CA THR A 27 5.74 9.84 -15.44
C THR A 27 6.63 10.56 -14.43
N TYR A 28 6.54 10.18 -13.14
CA TYR A 28 7.30 10.80 -12.05
C TYR A 28 7.90 9.76 -11.09
N VAL A 29 9.04 9.21 -11.46
CA VAL A 29 9.73 8.17 -10.65
C VAL A 29 10.79 8.72 -9.67
N GLY A 30 10.98 10.05 -9.65
CA GLY A 30 12.04 10.70 -8.89
C GLY A 30 13.35 10.83 -9.70
N LYS A 31 14.23 11.77 -9.27
CA LYS A 31 15.48 12.12 -9.96
C LYS A 31 16.70 12.09 -9.03
N MET A 32 16.51 11.68 -7.77
CA MET A 32 17.60 11.64 -6.79
C MET A 32 18.42 10.37 -6.99
N ASP A 33 19.74 10.50 -6.92
CA ASP A 33 20.64 9.35 -6.84
C ASP A 33 20.37 8.57 -5.56
N ILE A 34 20.00 7.30 -5.71
CA ILE A 34 19.55 6.46 -4.58
C ILE A 34 20.68 6.12 -3.63
N LEU A 35 21.90 5.87 -4.14
CA LEU A 35 23.07 5.58 -3.31
C LEU A 35 23.39 6.79 -2.42
N SER A 36 23.45 7.98 -3.00
CA SER A 36 23.68 9.23 -2.27
C SER A 36 22.57 9.50 -1.25
N SER A 37 21.32 9.27 -1.63
CA SER A 37 20.16 9.46 -0.74
C SER A 37 20.22 8.54 0.47
N LEU A 38 20.41 7.24 0.26
CA LEU A 38 20.49 6.26 1.35
C LEU A 38 21.74 6.47 2.22
N SER A 39 22.88 6.80 1.60
CA SER A 39 24.10 7.13 2.34
C SER A 39 23.89 8.34 3.26
N THR A 40 23.31 9.42 2.75
CA THR A 40 23.01 10.62 3.54
C THR A 40 22.05 10.31 4.69
N LEU A 41 20.96 9.59 4.42
CA LEU A 41 19.96 9.25 5.42
C LEU A 41 20.47 8.25 6.48
N SER A 42 21.50 7.46 6.16
CA SER A 42 22.14 6.57 7.12
C SER A 42 22.83 7.33 8.27
N PHE A 43 23.18 8.59 8.08
CA PHE A 43 23.72 9.48 9.13
C PHE A 43 22.64 10.18 9.96
N ASP A 44 21.36 10.21 9.52
CA ASP A 44 20.26 10.78 10.31
C ASP A 44 19.93 9.89 11.51
N LYS A 45 20.27 10.34 12.71
CA LYS A 45 20.11 9.59 13.97
C LYS A 45 18.72 8.99 14.19
N ARG A 46 17.65 9.62 13.69
CA ARG A 46 16.27 9.16 13.91
C ARG A 46 15.97 7.81 13.26
N ARG A 47 16.56 7.52 12.09
CA ARG A 47 16.29 6.32 11.29
C ARG A 47 17.58 5.71 10.72
N SER A 48 18.74 6.01 11.27
CA SER A 48 20.06 5.56 10.81
C SER A 48 20.08 4.05 10.54
N GLN A 49 19.69 3.24 11.51
CA GLN A 49 19.70 1.79 11.38
C GLN A 49 18.84 1.29 10.20
N PHE A 50 17.67 1.89 10.00
CA PHE A 50 16.80 1.53 8.87
C PHE A 50 17.48 1.84 7.53
N PHE A 51 17.95 3.06 7.34
CA PHE A 51 18.57 3.47 6.08
C PHE A 51 19.91 2.80 5.81
N THR A 52 20.70 2.52 6.87
CA THR A 52 21.93 1.71 6.74
C THR A 52 21.60 0.28 6.24
N ASN A 53 20.56 -0.35 6.76
CA ASN A 53 20.15 -1.66 6.28
C ASN A 53 19.69 -1.62 4.82
N GLU A 54 18.91 -0.61 4.42
CA GLU A 54 18.49 -0.44 3.02
C GLU A 54 19.69 -0.22 2.10
N LEU A 55 20.67 0.60 2.50
CA LEU A 55 21.90 0.83 1.75
C LEU A 55 22.70 -0.46 1.56
N LEU A 56 22.91 -1.24 2.63
CA LEU A 56 23.64 -2.51 2.56
C LEU A 56 22.95 -3.53 1.65
N ILE A 57 21.62 -3.56 1.67
CA ILE A 57 20.84 -4.43 0.76
C ILE A 57 21.02 -3.97 -0.68
N LEU A 58 20.94 -2.66 -0.95
CA LEU A 58 21.14 -2.11 -2.29
C LEU A 58 22.53 -2.45 -2.84
N LEU A 59 23.57 -2.26 -2.03
CA LEU A 59 24.95 -2.60 -2.43
C LEU A 59 25.08 -4.08 -2.81
N ARG A 60 24.39 -4.99 -2.09
CA ARG A 60 24.39 -6.42 -2.42
C ARG A 60 23.65 -6.70 -3.74
N LEU A 61 22.52 -6.03 -4.00
CA LEU A 61 21.78 -6.19 -5.26
C LEU A 61 22.63 -5.76 -6.46
N ILE A 62 23.44 -4.70 -6.29
CA ILE A 62 24.40 -4.25 -7.30
C ILE A 62 25.55 -5.25 -7.46
N GLU A 63 26.16 -5.68 -6.34
CA GLU A 63 27.28 -6.65 -6.33
C GLU A 63 26.91 -7.97 -7.03
N THR A 64 25.66 -8.41 -6.86
CA THR A 64 25.15 -9.65 -7.49
C THR A 64 24.58 -9.43 -8.89
N ASN A 65 24.78 -8.26 -9.50
CA ASN A 65 24.28 -7.87 -10.82
C ASN A 65 22.77 -8.03 -11.02
N GLN A 66 21.96 -8.01 -9.95
CA GLN A 66 20.51 -8.04 -10.05
C GLN A 66 19.93 -6.71 -10.50
N ILE A 67 20.63 -5.60 -10.25
CA ILE A 67 20.23 -4.25 -10.62
C ILE A 67 21.43 -3.50 -11.20
N ASP A 68 21.22 -2.80 -12.30
CA ASP A 68 22.24 -1.88 -12.86
C ASP A 68 22.30 -0.59 -12.03
N TYR A 69 23.46 -0.31 -11.43
CA TYR A 69 23.68 0.89 -10.62
C TYR A 69 23.46 2.20 -11.41
N LYS A 70 23.60 2.18 -12.73
CA LYS A 70 23.40 3.35 -13.61
C LYS A 70 21.93 3.79 -13.69
N THR A 71 20.99 2.90 -13.35
CA THR A 71 19.56 3.16 -13.40
C THR A 71 18.98 3.65 -12.08
N LEU A 72 19.79 3.74 -11.00
CA LEU A 72 19.38 3.99 -9.63
C LEU A 72 19.04 5.45 -9.32
N TYR A 73 18.06 5.97 -10.03
CA TYR A 73 17.45 7.28 -9.75
C TYR A 73 16.01 7.10 -9.27
N GLY A 74 15.63 7.79 -8.22
CA GLY A 74 14.32 7.64 -7.61
C GLY A 74 13.99 8.76 -6.62
N SER A 75 13.33 8.41 -5.51
CA SER A 75 12.97 9.35 -4.46
C SER A 75 14.14 9.72 -3.57
N TRP A 76 14.04 10.86 -2.88
CA TRP A 76 15.00 11.29 -1.87
C TRP A 76 15.14 10.32 -0.69
N ALA A 77 14.15 9.44 -0.47
CA ALA A 77 14.12 8.46 0.61
C ALA A 77 14.66 7.08 0.19
N GLY A 78 15.15 6.92 -1.05
CA GLY A 78 15.74 5.67 -1.50
C GLY A 78 14.78 4.68 -2.17
N ALA A 79 13.54 5.09 -2.43
CA ALA A 79 12.58 4.29 -3.19
C ALA A 79 12.70 4.56 -4.69
N PHE A 80 12.53 3.54 -5.53
CA PHE A 80 12.65 3.70 -6.98
C PHE A 80 11.75 2.78 -7.80
N GLY A 81 11.70 3.06 -9.11
CA GLY A 81 10.83 2.36 -10.04
C GLY A 81 9.39 2.83 -10.03
N PHE A 82 8.55 2.23 -10.86
CA PHE A 82 7.15 2.63 -11.05
C PHE A 82 6.30 2.45 -9.79
N PHE A 83 6.69 1.55 -8.90
CA PHE A 83 6.00 1.24 -7.66
C PHE A 83 6.74 1.69 -6.40
N GLN A 84 7.78 2.53 -6.54
CA GLN A 84 8.55 3.13 -5.45
C GLN A 84 9.01 2.11 -4.39
N PHE A 85 9.65 1.03 -4.85
CA PHE A 85 10.16 0.00 -3.97
C PHE A 85 11.43 0.43 -3.24
N MET A 86 11.50 0.12 -1.96
CA MET A 86 12.73 0.17 -1.18
C MET A 86 13.63 -1.03 -1.51
N PRO A 87 14.95 -0.94 -1.34
CA PRO A 87 15.88 -2.07 -1.60
C PRO A 87 15.48 -3.37 -0.93
N SER A 88 14.98 -3.31 0.31
CA SER A 88 14.48 -4.49 1.01
C SER A 88 13.25 -5.11 0.35
N THR A 89 12.37 -4.30 -0.22
CA THR A 89 11.20 -4.77 -0.96
C THR A 89 11.64 -5.46 -2.26
N ILE A 90 12.64 -4.89 -2.95
CA ILE A 90 13.20 -5.48 -4.17
C ILE A 90 13.79 -6.85 -3.87
N LYS A 91 14.70 -6.93 -2.89
CA LYS A 91 15.32 -8.19 -2.47
C LYS A 91 14.30 -9.31 -2.21
N ASN A 92 13.16 -8.96 -1.64
CA ASN A 92 12.19 -9.96 -1.18
C ASN A 92 11.11 -10.28 -2.21
N HIS A 93 10.84 -9.39 -3.16
CA HIS A 93 9.64 -9.47 -4.00
C HIS A 93 9.85 -9.17 -5.48
N ALA A 94 10.97 -8.53 -5.86
CA ALA A 94 11.18 -8.20 -7.25
C ALA A 94 11.41 -9.45 -8.12
N ILE A 95 10.97 -9.37 -9.36
CA ILE A 95 11.00 -10.44 -10.35
C ILE A 95 11.58 -9.87 -11.64
N ASP A 96 12.58 -10.54 -12.19
CA ASP A 96 12.96 -10.46 -13.59
C ASP A 96 11.92 -11.26 -14.37
N PHE A 97 10.98 -10.57 -15.00
CA PHE A 97 9.83 -11.22 -15.63
C PHE A 97 10.05 -11.49 -17.11
N ASP A 98 10.82 -10.66 -17.79
CA ASP A 98 11.18 -10.84 -19.19
C ASP A 98 12.46 -11.66 -19.40
N GLN A 99 13.11 -12.08 -18.29
CA GLN A 99 14.25 -13.00 -18.26
C GLN A 99 15.48 -12.47 -19.02
N ASP A 100 15.75 -11.18 -18.85
CA ASP A 100 16.94 -10.52 -19.43
C ASP A 100 18.14 -10.50 -18.47
N ASP A 101 18.05 -11.22 -17.35
CA ASP A 101 19.03 -11.34 -16.24
C ASP A 101 19.15 -10.08 -15.35
N TYR A 102 18.29 -9.09 -15.53
CA TYR A 102 18.23 -7.87 -14.72
C TYR A 102 16.83 -7.62 -14.17
N ILE A 103 16.76 -6.92 -13.06
CA ILE A 103 15.50 -6.39 -12.52
C ILE A 103 15.45 -4.90 -12.83
N ASP A 104 14.66 -4.50 -13.81
CA ASP A 104 14.40 -3.09 -14.12
C ASP A 104 12.99 -2.66 -13.69
N LEU A 105 12.88 -2.02 -12.53
CA LEU A 105 11.60 -1.53 -12.01
C LEU A 105 11.04 -0.30 -12.75
N LYS A 106 11.72 0.16 -13.83
CA LYS A 106 11.20 1.13 -14.80
C LYS A 106 10.79 0.45 -16.11
N ASN A 107 11.07 -0.85 -16.27
CA ASN A 107 10.49 -1.70 -17.29
C ASN A 107 9.10 -2.16 -16.82
N PRO A 108 8.01 -1.98 -17.60
CA PRO A 108 6.67 -2.40 -17.22
C PRO A 108 6.55 -3.89 -16.87
N ASN A 109 7.31 -4.77 -17.54
CA ASN A 109 7.24 -6.22 -17.31
C ASN A 109 7.65 -6.56 -15.88
N ASP A 110 8.86 -6.16 -15.48
CA ASP A 110 9.36 -6.43 -14.14
C ASP A 110 8.61 -5.67 -13.06
N ALA A 111 8.29 -4.40 -13.33
CA ALA A 111 7.61 -3.55 -12.38
C ALA A 111 6.23 -4.11 -11.99
N TYR A 112 5.40 -4.48 -12.97
CA TYR A 112 4.08 -5.07 -12.69
C TYR A 112 4.19 -6.45 -12.06
N ALA A 113 5.11 -7.30 -12.53
CA ALA A 113 5.30 -8.63 -11.97
C ALA A 113 5.79 -8.56 -10.52
N SER A 114 6.74 -7.67 -10.23
CA SER A 114 7.26 -7.44 -8.88
C SER A 114 6.17 -6.93 -7.93
N ALA A 115 5.36 -5.97 -8.38
CA ALA A 115 4.24 -5.44 -7.58
C ALA A 115 3.19 -6.52 -7.31
N ALA A 116 2.83 -7.32 -8.32
CA ALA A 116 1.88 -8.41 -8.18
C ALA A 116 2.41 -9.52 -7.26
N ASN A 117 3.70 -9.88 -7.38
CA ASN A 117 4.35 -10.83 -6.49
C ASN A 117 4.33 -10.35 -5.04
N TYR A 118 4.64 -9.07 -4.79
CA TYR A 118 4.55 -8.51 -3.45
C TYR A 118 3.13 -8.60 -2.88
N LEU A 119 2.11 -8.17 -3.63
CA LEU A 119 0.72 -8.22 -3.21
C LEU A 119 0.24 -9.65 -2.91
N ASN A 120 0.63 -10.61 -3.76
CA ASN A 120 0.34 -12.03 -3.54
C ASN A 120 0.99 -12.54 -2.25
N ASN A 121 2.28 -12.23 -2.03
CA ASN A 121 3.03 -12.67 -0.85
C ASN A 121 2.48 -12.09 0.46
N ILE A 122 1.93 -10.87 0.46
CA ILE A 122 1.27 -10.29 1.64
C ILE A 122 -0.17 -10.75 1.80
N GLY A 123 -0.70 -11.58 0.87
CA GLY A 123 -2.00 -12.24 0.98
C GLY A 123 -3.16 -11.38 0.48
N TRP A 124 -2.98 -10.58 -0.57
CA TRP A 124 -4.09 -9.91 -1.25
C TRP A 124 -5.08 -10.93 -1.80
N LYS A 125 -6.38 -10.64 -1.65
CA LYS A 125 -7.46 -11.51 -2.12
C LYS A 125 -8.21 -10.84 -3.27
N LYS A 126 -8.05 -11.35 -4.48
CA LYS A 126 -8.76 -10.87 -5.67
C LYS A 126 -10.27 -10.82 -5.42
N LYS A 127 -10.94 -9.79 -5.92
CA LYS A 127 -12.39 -9.55 -5.80
C LYS A 127 -12.90 -9.26 -4.37
N SER A 128 -12.06 -9.23 -3.34
CA SER A 128 -12.49 -8.84 -2.00
C SER A 128 -12.48 -7.32 -1.85
N HIS A 129 -13.48 -6.80 -1.15
CA HIS A 129 -13.58 -5.36 -0.88
C HIS A 129 -12.48 -4.87 0.06
N CYS A 130 -12.09 -3.60 -0.08
CA CYS A 130 -11.18 -2.95 0.83
C CYS A 130 -11.92 -2.30 1.99
N PHE A 131 -12.97 -1.53 1.69
CA PHE A 131 -13.71 -0.75 2.68
C PHE A 131 -15.11 -0.37 2.19
N TYR A 132 -15.95 0.08 3.14
CA TYR A 132 -17.19 0.80 2.88
C TYR A 132 -17.27 2.04 3.77
N LYS A 133 -17.74 3.16 3.21
CA LYS A 133 -18.01 4.39 3.96
C LYS A 133 -19.24 4.19 4.83
N ILE A 134 -19.17 4.67 6.07
CA ILE A 134 -20.25 4.59 7.07
C ILE A 134 -20.43 5.93 7.76
N ASN A 135 -21.59 6.10 8.40
CA ASN A 135 -21.85 7.19 9.31
C ASN A 135 -21.93 6.64 10.75
N LEU A 136 -21.11 7.21 11.64
CA LEU A 136 -21.06 6.81 13.04
C LEU A 136 -21.96 7.71 13.88
N LYS A 137 -22.56 7.11 14.94
CA LYS A 137 -23.25 7.84 15.99
C LYS A 137 -22.22 8.53 16.91
N GLU A 138 -22.61 9.63 17.55
CA GLU A 138 -21.71 10.42 18.40
C GLU A 138 -21.17 9.66 19.61
N ASN A 139 -21.95 8.70 20.15
CA ASN A 139 -21.59 7.91 21.34
C ASN A 139 -20.70 6.69 21.06
N ASN A 140 -19.92 6.71 20.00
CA ASN A 140 -19.03 5.61 19.63
C ASN A 140 -17.82 5.57 20.58
N PRO A 141 -17.56 4.45 21.25
CA PRO A 141 -16.39 4.33 22.13
C PRO A 141 -15.09 4.50 21.36
N PRO A 142 -14.15 5.34 21.83
CA PRO A 142 -12.87 5.58 21.16
C PRO A 142 -12.06 4.30 20.90
N GLU A 143 -12.18 3.30 21.80
CA GLU A 143 -11.50 2.02 21.67
C GLU A 143 -11.98 1.16 20.49
N TYR A 144 -13.06 1.54 19.82
CA TYR A 144 -13.53 0.87 18.60
C TYR A 144 -12.99 1.51 17.32
N LEU A 145 -12.31 2.64 17.45
CA LEU A 145 -11.83 3.40 16.33
C LEU A 145 -10.31 3.21 16.14
N ASN A 146 -9.87 3.18 14.90
CA ASN A 146 -8.46 3.16 14.53
C ASN A 146 -8.11 4.46 13.81
N THR A 147 -7.17 5.20 14.36
CA THR A 147 -6.60 6.42 13.78
C THR A 147 -5.17 6.19 13.29
N SER A 148 -4.55 5.07 13.69
CA SER A 148 -3.17 4.73 13.37
C SER A 148 -3.11 3.71 12.21
N ALA A 149 -2.22 4.01 11.25
CA ALA A 149 -1.92 3.11 10.15
C ALA A 149 -0.88 2.00 10.49
N LYS A 150 -0.31 2.01 11.71
CA LYS A 150 0.71 1.02 12.09
C LYS A 150 0.12 -0.38 12.23
N LYS A 151 -1.06 -0.48 12.84
CA LYS A 151 -1.80 -1.72 13.04
C LYS A 151 -3.26 -1.39 13.33
N LEU A 152 -4.17 -2.12 12.70
CA LEU A 152 -5.59 -2.11 13.06
C LEU A 152 -5.79 -3.07 14.24
N VAL A 153 -5.88 -2.52 15.46
CA VAL A 153 -5.92 -3.33 16.70
C VAL A 153 -7.34 -3.65 17.15
N ASN A 154 -8.33 -2.88 16.71
CA ASN A 154 -9.71 -2.93 17.20
C ASN A 154 -10.62 -3.69 16.22
N LYS A 155 -10.19 -4.87 15.77
CA LYS A 155 -10.99 -5.75 14.92
C LYS A 155 -12.06 -6.46 15.73
N ARG A 156 -13.28 -6.48 15.20
CA ARG A 156 -14.46 -7.16 15.78
C ARG A 156 -15.35 -7.69 14.66
N LYS A 157 -16.30 -8.54 15.01
CA LYS A 157 -17.36 -8.94 14.09
C LYS A 157 -18.19 -7.72 13.67
N LEU A 158 -18.62 -7.68 12.41
CA LEU A 158 -19.43 -6.56 11.89
C LEU A 158 -20.65 -6.29 12.76
N ARG A 159 -21.34 -7.35 13.21
CA ARG A 159 -22.51 -7.25 14.12
C ARG A 159 -22.24 -6.48 15.41
N ASP A 160 -21.00 -6.51 15.93
CA ASP A 160 -20.64 -5.83 17.18
C ASP A 160 -20.67 -4.31 17.04
N PHE A 161 -20.56 -3.80 15.80
CA PHE A 161 -20.65 -2.38 15.47
C PHE A 161 -22.07 -1.89 15.18
N LYS A 162 -23.08 -2.78 15.08
CA LYS A 162 -24.45 -2.46 14.69
C LYS A 162 -25.06 -1.27 15.46
N LYS A 163 -24.84 -1.21 16.76
CA LYS A 163 -25.39 -0.14 17.62
C LYS A 163 -24.74 1.23 17.40
N PHE A 164 -23.56 1.27 16.75
CA PHE A 164 -22.77 2.49 16.56
C PHE A 164 -22.85 3.07 15.14
N ILE A 165 -23.37 2.30 14.17
CA ILE A 165 -23.51 2.72 12.77
C ILE A 165 -24.96 3.20 12.56
N ILE A 166 -25.11 4.39 11.94
CA ILE A 166 -26.44 4.96 11.67
C ILE A 166 -27.18 4.12 10.64
N ASP A 167 -26.54 3.87 9.49
CA ASP A 167 -27.15 3.22 8.33
C ASP A 167 -26.73 1.74 8.24
N TYR A 168 -26.72 1.02 9.35
CA TYR A 168 -26.26 -0.37 9.39
C TYR A 168 -26.98 -1.28 8.40
N ASN A 169 -28.28 -1.05 8.16
CA ASN A 169 -29.06 -1.86 7.22
C ASN A 169 -28.55 -1.78 5.78
N ASN A 170 -27.82 -0.72 5.41
CA ASN A 170 -27.17 -0.60 4.11
C ASN A 170 -25.98 -1.58 3.94
N LEU A 171 -25.58 -2.27 5.00
CA LEU A 171 -24.49 -3.25 5.02
C LEU A 171 -24.99 -4.70 4.99
N ASN A 172 -26.29 -4.95 4.78
CA ASN A 172 -26.91 -6.29 4.81
C ASN A 172 -26.33 -7.29 3.78
N PHE A 173 -25.57 -6.80 2.80
CA PHE A 173 -24.86 -7.63 1.82
C PHE A 173 -23.51 -8.15 2.33
N ILE A 174 -23.07 -7.72 3.53
CA ILE A 174 -21.84 -8.16 4.17
C ILE A 174 -22.19 -9.15 5.27
N ASP A 175 -21.44 -10.24 5.40
CA ASP A 175 -21.61 -11.20 6.47
C ASP A 175 -21.33 -10.54 7.84
N ASP A 176 -22.33 -10.57 8.71
CA ASP A 176 -22.28 -10.03 10.07
C ASP A 176 -21.17 -10.66 10.94
N ASN A 177 -20.70 -11.85 10.58
CA ASN A 177 -19.62 -12.56 11.27
C ASN A 177 -18.22 -12.24 10.72
N LEU A 178 -18.12 -11.39 9.70
CA LEU A 178 -16.83 -10.98 9.17
C LEU A 178 -16.08 -10.09 10.17
N ASP A 179 -14.77 -10.36 10.32
CA ASP A 179 -13.90 -9.49 11.12
C ASP A 179 -13.57 -8.22 10.35
N VAL A 180 -13.92 -7.08 10.94
CA VAL A 180 -13.74 -5.75 10.37
C VAL A 180 -13.13 -4.81 11.39
N ALA A 181 -12.59 -3.68 10.92
CA ALA A 181 -12.20 -2.57 11.78
C ALA A 181 -12.88 -1.27 11.30
N ILE A 182 -13.04 -0.31 12.21
CA ILE A 182 -13.47 1.05 11.85
C ILE A 182 -12.25 1.95 11.87
N ILE A 183 -12.07 2.73 10.81
CA ILE A 183 -11.07 3.79 10.73
C ILE A 183 -11.73 5.15 10.63
N THR A 184 -11.09 6.14 11.27
CA THR A 184 -11.45 7.57 11.22
C THR A 184 -10.19 8.35 10.81
N PRO A 185 -9.88 8.45 9.51
CA PRO A 185 -8.56 8.87 9.02
C PRO A 185 -8.22 10.33 9.32
N ASP A 186 -9.22 11.16 9.65
CA ASP A 186 -9.03 12.60 9.86
C ASP A 186 -9.01 13.01 11.32
N LYS A 187 -9.45 12.14 12.25
CA LYS A 187 -9.66 12.46 13.66
C LYS A 187 -8.45 13.09 14.36
N ASP A 188 -7.23 12.58 14.09
CA ASP A 188 -6.02 13.02 14.79
C ASP A 188 -5.10 13.89 13.90
N ILE A 189 -5.54 14.22 12.68
CA ILE A 189 -4.69 14.93 11.69
C ILE A 189 -5.22 16.33 11.44
N ILE A 190 -6.54 16.52 11.48
CA ILE A 190 -7.17 17.83 11.29
C ILE A 190 -7.41 18.41 12.69
N PRO A 191 -6.77 19.55 13.03
CA PRO A 191 -7.08 20.26 14.27
C PRO A 191 -8.59 20.53 14.35
N ASP A 192 -9.19 20.34 15.53
CA ASP A 192 -10.62 20.54 15.77
C ASP A 192 -11.59 19.67 14.95
N ALA A 193 -11.11 18.58 14.35
CA ALA A 193 -11.99 17.58 13.76
C ALA A 193 -12.77 16.86 14.88
N ASN A 194 -13.78 17.52 15.41
CA ASN A 194 -14.73 16.95 16.38
C ASN A 194 -15.61 15.85 15.76
N ASN A 195 -15.52 15.67 14.44
CA ASN A 195 -16.27 14.70 13.68
C ASN A 195 -15.57 13.37 13.59
N LEU A 196 -16.29 12.30 13.93
CA LEU A 196 -15.90 10.91 13.60
C LEU A 196 -16.03 10.62 12.09
N ASN A 197 -16.40 11.58 11.28
CA ASN A 197 -16.56 11.47 9.83
C ASN A 197 -15.42 12.20 9.09
N PRO A 198 -14.95 11.64 7.96
CA PRO A 198 -15.42 10.39 7.36
C PRO A 198 -14.96 9.17 8.15
N ALA A 199 -15.85 8.17 8.26
CA ALA A 199 -15.55 6.88 8.86
C ALA A 199 -15.74 5.76 7.84
N TYR A 200 -14.96 4.68 8.00
CA TYR A 200 -15.00 3.55 7.08
C TYR A 200 -14.89 2.24 7.83
N ILE A 201 -15.69 1.24 7.44
CA ILE A 201 -15.42 -0.15 7.74
C ILE A 201 -14.37 -0.64 6.76
N VAL A 202 -13.32 -1.28 7.27
CA VAL A 202 -12.21 -1.80 6.47
C VAL A 202 -12.03 -3.30 6.68
N PHE A 203 -11.60 -3.98 5.61
CA PHE A 203 -11.44 -5.43 5.51
C PHE A 203 -9.97 -5.82 5.38
N ASP A 204 -9.70 -7.11 5.26
CA ASP A 204 -8.36 -7.67 5.12
C ASP A 204 -7.53 -7.01 4.00
N ASN A 205 -8.10 -6.79 2.82
CA ASN A 205 -7.39 -6.18 1.69
C ASN A 205 -6.90 -4.76 2.00
N TYR A 206 -7.66 -4.00 2.79
CA TYR A 206 -7.23 -2.69 3.25
C TYR A 206 -5.94 -2.77 4.07
N GLU A 207 -5.83 -3.76 4.99
CA GLU A 207 -4.60 -3.98 5.76
C GLU A 207 -3.41 -4.40 4.89
N LYS A 208 -3.65 -5.08 3.77
CA LYS A 208 -2.55 -5.40 2.84
C LYS A 208 -1.96 -4.13 2.25
N ILE A 209 -2.81 -3.15 1.87
CA ILE A 209 -2.30 -1.86 1.38
C ILE A 209 -1.57 -1.08 2.50
N LEU A 210 -1.98 -1.20 3.78
CA LEU A 210 -1.22 -0.61 4.90
C LEU A 210 0.17 -1.25 5.09
N LYS A 211 0.39 -2.49 4.65
CA LYS A 211 1.74 -3.09 4.61
C LYS A 211 2.60 -2.49 3.51
N TRP A 212 1.98 -2.13 2.39
CA TRP A 212 2.64 -1.41 1.29
C TRP A 212 3.05 -0.01 1.72
N ASN A 213 2.09 0.77 2.20
CA ASN A 213 2.32 2.14 2.68
C ASN A 213 1.49 2.39 3.95
N ARG A 214 2.17 2.76 5.04
CA ARG A 214 1.56 2.99 6.37
C ARG A 214 0.82 4.32 6.43
N SER A 215 -0.16 4.51 5.55
CA SER A 215 -1.05 5.67 5.52
C SER A 215 -2.50 5.24 5.30
N LEU A 216 -3.39 5.61 6.23
CA LEU A 216 -4.82 5.33 6.09
C LEU A 216 -5.38 5.96 4.82
N ARG A 217 -4.98 7.19 4.53
CA ARG A 217 -5.45 7.91 3.33
C ARG A 217 -4.90 7.32 2.04
N PHE A 218 -3.64 6.87 2.03
CA PHE A 218 -3.07 6.16 0.88
C PHE A 218 -3.87 4.91 0.56
N ALA A 219 -4.16 4.08 1.56
CA ALA A 219 -4.92 2.85 1.35
C ALA A 219 -6.36 3.13 0.85
N LEU A 220 -7.03 4.17 1.36
CA LEU A 220 -8.32 4.63 0.83
C LEU A 220 -8.21 5.07 -0.64
N ALA A 221 -7.19 5.87 -0.98
CA ALA A 221 -6.99 6.37 -2.34
C ALA A 221 -6.75 5.23 -3.33
N VAL A 222 -5.86 4.27 -2.99
CA VAL A 222 -5.57 3.10 -3.84
C VAL A 222 -6.84 2.28 -4.09
N CYS A 223 -7.58 1.94 -3.05
CA CYS A 223 -8.78 1.13 -3.20
C CYS A 223 -9.91 1.87 -3.94
N THR A 224 -10.05 3.18 -3.72
CA THR A 224 -11.02 4.02 -4.45
C THR A 224 -10.68 4.09 -5.94
N LEU A 225 -9.40 4.32 -6.26
CA LEU A 225 -8.97 4.40 -7.66
C LEU A 225 -9.09 3.04 -8.35
N LYS A 226 -8.75 1.93 -7.67
CA LYS A 226 -8.97 0.57 -8.16
C LYS A 226 -10.43 0.34 -8.55
N ASP A 227 -11.36 0.70 -7.69
CA ASP A 227 -12.79 0.50 -7.96
C ASP A 227 -13.29 1.40 -9.11
N ARG A 228 -12.80 2.64 -9.21
CA ARG A 228 -13.12 3.53 -10.34
C ARG A 228 -12.60 2.99 -11.66
N ILE A 229 -11.33 2.58 -11.74
CA ILE A 229 -10.74 1.99 -12.95
C ILE A 229 -11.56 0.77 -13.40
N LYS A 230 -11.99 -0.08 -12.46
CA LYS A 230 -12.81 -1.24 -12.76
C LYS A 230 -14.18 -0.92 -13.39
N HIS A 231 -14.76 0.24 -13.06
CA HIS A 231 -16.05 0.66 -13.60
C HIS A 231 -15.95 1.35 -14.96
N GLU A 232 -14.76 1.83 -15.33
CA GLU A 232 -14.52 2.56 -16.58
C GLU A 232 -13.88 1.68 -17.68
N LEU A 233 -13.34 0.52 -17.33
CA LEU A 233 -12.80 -0.51 -18.25
C LEU A 233 -13.82 -1.63 -18.49
#